data_b215b84dfd18eb9803d61a0865267433
#
_entry.id   b215b84dfd18eb9803d61a0865267433
#
_cell.length_a   1.000
_cell.length_b   1.000
_cell.length_c   1.000
_cell.angle_alpha   90.00
_cell.angle_beta   90.00
_cell.angle_gamma   90.00
#
_symmetry.space_group_name_H-M   'P 1'
#
loop_
_entity.id
_entity.type
_entity.pdbx_description
1 polymer ?
#
loop_
_entity_poly.entity_id
_entity_poly.type
_entity_poly.pdbx_seq_one_letter_code
_entity_poly.pdbx_strand_id
1 'polypeptide(L)'
;TFKFPFGVQELMGIAARGDFDLRSHTEGSGKALDYFDEETKEKFIPHVIEPSLGVDRLILALICSAYAEDEINGEKRNYLSFHPSIAPVKVSVLPLVKNKEPLVKAARGLYEKLQRRWNVSWDQSGAIGRRYRRADEVGTPFCVTVDFETIEDDGAVTVRDRDSTEQVRIPMDEVVPYLSKMIDGY
;
A
#
# COMPACT_ATOMS: atom_id res chain seq x y z
N THR A 1 -16.79 6.18 -14.11
CA THR A 1 -16.71 7.51 -13.48
C THR A 1 -16.41 7.38 -11.99
N PHE A 2 -15.89 8.46 -11.39
CA PHE A 2 -15.63 8.59 -9.95
C PHE A 2 -16.11 9.95 -9.46
N LYS A 3 -16.62 9.99 -8.21
CA LYS A 3 -17.05 11.25 -7.57
C LYS A 3 -15.86 11.88 -6.84
N PHE A 4 -15.16 12.76 -7.54
CA PHE A 4 -14.10 13.58 -6.95
C PHE A 4 -14.68 14.76 -6.11
N PRO A 5 -13.87 15.43 -5.28
CA PRO A 5 -14.32 16.64 -4.57
C PRO A 5 -14.85 17.76 -5.47
N PHE A 6 -14.38 17.82 -6.71
CA PHE A 6 -14.78 18.80 -7.73
C PHE A 6 -15.88 18.30 -8.69
N GLY A 7 -16.51 17.16 -8.40
CA GLY A 7 -17.63 16.61 -9.17
C GLY A 7 -17.36 15.21 -9.75
N VAL A 8 -18.39 14.67 -10.42
CA VAL A 8 -18.28 13.34 -11.08
C VAL A 8 -17.53 13.49 -12.39
N GLN A 9 -16.45 12.76 -12.54
CA GLN A 9 -15.60 12.77 -13.73
C GLN A 9 -15.27 11.34 -14.18
N GLU A 10 -14.79 11.23 -15.42
CA GLU A 10 -14.28 9.97 -15.94
C GLU A 10 -13.06 9.51 -15.12
N LEU A 11 -13.02 8.24 -14.76
CA LEU A 11 -11.86 7.59 -14.15
C LEU A 11 -11.16 6.66 -15.13
N MET A 12 -11.93 5.93 -15.93
CA MET A 12 -11.46 4.93 -16.87
C MET A 12 -12.40 4.87 -18.06
N GLY A 13 -11.85 4.74 -19.25
CA GLY A 13 -12.56 4.41 -20.50
C GLY A 13 -12.35 2.95 -20.86
N ILE A 14 -13.38 2.34 -21.48
CA ILE A 14 -13.26 1.02 -22.10
C ILE A 14 -13.90 1.16 -23.47
N ALA A 15 -13.11 0.95 -24.53
CA ALA A 15 -13.55 1.10 -25.93
C ALA A 15 -13.49 -0.24 -26.66
N ALA A 16 -14.55 -0.57 -27.38
CA ALA A 16 -14.56 -1.66 -28.37
C ALA A 16 -14.08 -1.10 -29.69
N ARG A 17 -12.82 -1.34 -30.04
CA ARG A 17 -12.17 -0.77 -31.25
C ARG A 17 -12.36 -1.61 -32.53
N GLY A 18 -12.98 -2.77 -32.40
CA GLY A 18 -13.09 -3.70 -33.50
C GLY A 18 -11.72 -4.20 -33.98
N ASP A 19 -11.58 -4.46 -35.26
CA ASP A 19 -10.34 -4.93 -35.88
C ASP A 19 -9.51 -3.79 -36.50
N PHE A 20 -9.95 -2.54 -36.38
CA PHE A 20 -9.36 -1.37 -37.04
C PHE A 20 -7.87 -1.20 -36.78
N ASP A 21 -7.47 -1.27 -35.49
CA ASP A 21 -6.08 -1.05 -35.08
C ASP A 21 -5.14 -2.11 -35.67
N LEU A 22 -5.52 -3.39 -35.55
CA LEU A 22 -4.70 -4.49 -36.04
C LEU A 22 -4.62 -4.51 -37.57
N ARG A 23 -5.68 -4.13 -38.28
CA ARG A 23 -5.63 -3.93 -39.74
C ARG A 23 -4.68 -2.81 -40.13
N SER A 24 -4.82 -1.63 -39.51
CA SER A 24 -3.96 -0.48 -39.76
C SER A 24 -2.48 -0.78 -39.47
N HIS A 25 -2.21 -1.49 -38.41
CA HIS A 25 -0.84 -1.90 -38.06
C HIS A 25 -0.29 -2.96 -39.00
N THR A 26 -1.13 -3.89 -39.48
CA THR A 26 -0.74 -4.87 -40.51
C THR A 26 -0.38 -4.18 -41.80
N GLU A 27 -1.22 -3.25 -42.28
CA GLU A 27 -0.97 -2.48 -43.48
C GLU A 27 0.29 -1.62 -43.39
N GLY A 28 0.48 -0.90 -42.26
CA GLY A 28 1.62 -0.02 -42.06
C GLY A 28 2.95 -0.75 -41.84
N SER A 29 2.95 -1.94 -41.25
CA SER A 29 4.18 -2.71 -40.91
C SER A 29 4.49 -3.80 -41.96
N GLY A 30 3.53 -4.21 -42.75
CA GLY A 30 3.62 -5.37 -43.65
C GLY A 30 3.67 -6.71 -42.92
N LYS A 31 3.40 -6.73 -41.60
CA LYS A 31 3.39 -7.95 -40.78
C LYS A 31 1.96 -8.33 -40.42
N ALA A 32 1.58 -9.59 -40.65
CA ALA A 32 0.27 -10.11 -40.27
C ALA A 32 0.10 -10.11 -38.74
N LEU A 33 -1.03 -9.58 -38.28
CA LEU A 33 -1.44 -9.55 -36.88
C LEU A 33 -2.75 -10.34 -36.70
N ASP A 34 -2.86 -11.44 -37.44
CA ASP A 34 -3.94 -12.40 -37.34
C ASP A 34 -3.69 -13.39 -36.17
N TYR A 35 -4.76 -13.85 -35.58
CA TYR A 35 -4.78 -14.94 -34.62
C TYR A 35 -5.21 -16.23 -35.31
N PHE A 36 -4.52 -17.33 -35.03
CA PHE A 36 -4.91 -18.65 -35.49
C PHE A 36 -5.57 -19.39 -34.33
N ASP A 37 -6.83 -19.73 -34.49
CA ASP A 37 -7.59 -20.50 -33.51
C ASP A 37 -7.29 -21.99 -33.74
N GLU A 38 -6.69 -22.64 -32.74
CA GLU A 38 -6.32 -24.04 -32.81
C GLU A 38 -7.53 -25.00 -32.75
N GLU A 39 -8.65 -24.57 -32.18
CA GLU A 39 -9.86 -25.38 -32.08
C GLU A 39 -10.62 -25.36 -33.38
N THR A 40 -10.89 -24.18 -33.92
CA THR A 40 -11.65 -23.99 -35.18
C THR A 40 -10.79 -24.12 -36.45
N LYS A 41 -9.46 -24.05 -36.33
CA LYS A 41 -8.48 -24.00 -37.41
C LYS A 41 -8.66 -22.79 -38.33
N GLU A 42 -9.30 -21.73 -37.84
CA GLU A 42 -9.53 -20.50 -38.59
C GLU A 42 -8.50 -19.42 -38.23
N LYS A 43 -8.20 -18.57 -39.21
CA LYS A 43 -7.44 -17.34 -39.00
C LYS A 43 -8.35 -16.14 -39.09
N PHE A 44 -8.23 -15.23 -38.12
CA PHE A 44 -8.97 -13.99 -38.15
C PHE A 44 -8.19 -12.85 -37.48
N ILE A 45 -8.55 -11.61 -37.79
CA ILE A 45 -8.01 -10.44 -37.08
C ILE A 45 -8.87 -10.23 -35.82
N PRO A 46 -8.30 -10.34 -34.60
CA PRO A 46 -9.05 -10.15 -33.36
C PRO A 46 -9.64 -8.75 -33.21
N HIS A 47 -10.76 -8.65 -32.55
CA HIS A 47 -11.27 -7.36 -32.07
C HIS A 47 -10.50 -6.92 -30.84
N VAL A 48 -10.15 -5.64 -30.79
CA VAL A 48 -9.41 -5.03 -29.67
C VAL A 48 -10.40 -4.40 -28.69
N ILE A 49 -10.25 -4.73 -27.43
CA ILE A 49 -10.87 -4.02 -26.30
C ILE A 49 -9.79 -3.22 -25.62
N GLU A 50 -9.92 -1.90 -25.62
CA GLU A 50 -8.96 -0.96 -25.06
C GLU A 50 -9.44 -0.41 -23.72
N PRO A 51 -8.90 -0.85 -22.58
CA PRO A 51 -9.03 -0.11 -21.33
C PRO A 51 -8.02 1.04 -21.31
N SER A 52 -8.48 2.24 -20.94
CA SER A 52 -7.65 3.44 -20.83
C SER A 52 -7.85 4.09 -19.46
N LEU A 53 -6.77 4.32 -18.73
CA LEU A 53 -6.78 4.84 -17.37
C LEU A 53 -5.60 5.79 -17.15
N GLY A 54 -5.88 6.99 -16.63
CA GLY A 54 -4.85 7.93 -16.20
C GLY A 54 -4.32 7.58 -14.78
N VAL A 55 -3.01 7.29 -14.65
CA VAL A 55 -2.40 6.89 -13.37
C VAL A 55 -2.58 7.97 -12.31
N ASP A 56 -2.33 9.24 -12.64
CA ASP A 56 -2.48 10.36 -11.70
C ASP A 56 -3.93 10.51 -11.21
N ARG A 57 -4.87 10.29 -12.12
CA ARG A 57 -6.30 10.34 -11.78
C ARG A 57 -6.71 9.16 -10.89
N LEU A 58 -6.14 7.99 -11.11
CA LEU A 58 -6.33 6.83 -10.23
C LEU A 58 -5.75 7.09 -8.84
N ILE A 59 -4.53 7.63 -8.75
CA ILE A 59 -3.90 7.99 -7.47
C ILE A 59 -4.80 8.99 -6.71
N LEU A 60 -5.29 10.02 -7.38
CA LEU A 60 -6.21 10.99 -6.77
C LEU A 60 -7.49 10.32 -6.27
N ALA A 61 -8.08 9.43 -7.05
CA ALA A 61 -9.27 8.69 -6.66
C ALA A 61 -9.02 7.81 -5.43
N LEU A 62 -7.86 7.13 -5.36
CA LEU A 62 -7.46 6.32 -4.20
C LEU A 62 -7.27 7.18 -2.95
N ILE A 63 -6.61 8.34 -3.05
CA ILE A 63 -6.45 9.27 -1.93
C ILE A 63 -7.82 9.79 -1.45
N CYS A 64 -8.69 10.21 -2.37
CA CYS A 64 -10.05 10.66 -2.03
C CYS A 64 -10.90 9.57 -1.36
N SER A 65 -10.75 8.32 -1.82
CA SER A 65 -11.45 7.17 -1.22
C SER A 65 -10.93 6.80 0.16
N ALA A 66 -9.62 6.96 0.36
CA ALA A 66 -8.94 6.58 1.60
C ALA A 66 -9.02 7.66 2.69
N TYR A 67 -9.31 8.90 2.33
CA TYR A 67 -9.39 9.99 3.31
C TYR A 67 -10.51 9.73 4.33
N ALA A 68 -10.14 9.74 5.59
CA ALA A 68 -11.03 9.50 6.71
C ALA A 68 -10.72 10.45 7.89
N GLU A 69 -11.74 10.70 8.68
CA GLU A 69 -11.67 11.48 9.91
C GLU A 69 -12.30 10.69 11.04
N ASP A 70 -11.66 10.66 12.19
CA ASP A 70 -12.21 10.11 13.42
C ASP A 70 -11.75 10.90 14.65
N GLU A 71 -12.05 10.38 15.83
CA GLU A 71 -11.64 10.96 17.10
C GLU A 71 -11.03 9.89 17.99
N ILE A 72 -9.83 10.17 18.51
CA ILE A 72 -9.14 9.29 19.45
C ILE A 72 -8.86 10.09 20.73
N ASN A 73 -9.37 9.60 21.85
CA ASN A 73 -9.20 10.26 23.16
C ASN A 73 -9.58 11.75 23.19
N GLY A 74 -10.65 12.14 22.46
CA GLY A 74 -11.12 13.53 22.38
C GLY A 74 -10.33 14.41 21.39
N GLU A 75 -9.38 13.85 20.65
CA GLU A 75 -8.62 14.58 19.63
C GLU A 75 -9.01 14.09 18.23
N LYS A 76 -9.34 15.04 17.35
CA LYS A 76 -9.61 14.74 15.94
C LYS A 76 -8.36 14.18 15.26
N ARG A 77 -8.56 13.14 14.43
CA ARG A 77 -7.55 12.52 13.60
C ARG A 77 -8.01 12.52 12.14
N ASN A 78 -7.15 13.04 11.27
CA ASN A 78 -7.27 12.86 9.81
C ASN A 78 -6.25 11.81 9.39
N TYR A 79 -6.65 10.88 8.56
CA TYR A 79 -5.76 9.81 8.11
C TYR A 79 -6.15 9.28 6.72
N LEU A 80 -5.28 8.49 6.12
CA LEU A 80 -5.56 7.80 4.87
C LEU A 80 -5.74 6.31 5.15
N SER A 81 -6.99 5.84 5.09
CA SER A 81 -7.35 4.43 5.30
C SER A 81 -7.09 3.59 4.03
N PHE A 82 -5.83 3.59 3.55
CA PHE A 82 -5.46 2.72 2.45
C PHE A 82 -5.54 1.26 2.87
N HIS A 83 -6.06 0.42 1.97
CA HIS A 83 -5.93 -1.03 2.11
C HIS A 83 -4.45 -1.39 2.25
N PRO A 84 -4.05 -2.30 3.18
CA PRO A 84 -2.64 -2.60 3.42
C PRO A 84 -1.84 -2.98 2.18
N SER A 85 -2.48 -3.68 1.22
CA SER A 85 -1.83 -4.09 -0.04
C SER A 85 -1.45 -2.93 -0.96
N ILE A 86 -2.12 -1.77 -0.88
CA ILE A 86 -1.86 -0.61 -1.74
C ILE A 86 -1.21 0.57 -1.00
N ALA A 87 -1.14 0.55 0.34
CA ALA A 87 -0.47 1.60 1.11
C ALA A 87 0.98 1.79 0.64
N PRO A 88 1.44 3.03 0.34
CA PRO A 88 2.79 3.27 -0.17
C PRO A 88 3.88 2.83 0.80
N VAL A 89 3.67 3.05 2.09
CA VAL A 89 4.53 2.57 3.19
C VAL A 89 3.71 1.56 3.99
N LYS A 90 4.22 0.34 4.11
CA LYS A 90 3.50 -0.75 4.79
C LYS A 90 3.63 -0.72 6.30
N VAL A 91 4.82 -0.37 6.75
CA VAL A 91 5.18 -0.44 8.17
C VAL A 91 6.04 0.78 8.54
N SER A 92 5.80 1.34 9.73
CA SER A 92 6.69 2.33 10.34
C SER A 92 7.37 1.74 11.57
N VAL A 93 8.71 1.73 11.61
CA VAL A 93 9.47 1.26 12.78
C VAL A 93 9.84 2.45 13.65
N LEU A 94 9.45 2.37 14.92
CA LEU A 94 9.48 3.47 15.88
C LEU A 94 10.26 3.04 17.14
N PRO A 95 11.57 3.34 17.26
CA PRO A 95 12.25 3.16 18.56
C PRO A 95 11.62 4.11 19.58
N LEU A 96 11.17 3.61 20.72
CA LEU A 96 10.47 4.42 21.74
C LEU A 96 11.29 5.65 22.14
N VAL A 97 12.59 5.46 22.33
CA VAL A 97 13.55 6.54 22.63
C VAL A 97 14.76 6.47 21.70
N LYS A 98 15.36 7.64 21.42
CA LYS A 98 16.49 7.77 20.49
C LYS A 98 17.88 7.71 21.17
N ASN A 99 17.94 7.80 22.50
CA ASN A 99 19.15 7.94 23.29
C ASN A 99 19.56 6.64 24.05
N LYS A 100 18.93 5.54 23.75
CA LYS A 100 19.26 4.20 24.29
C LYS A 100 19.77 3.33 23.14
N GLU A 101 21.08 3.18 23.07
CA GLU A 101 21.76 2.47 21.99
C GLU A 101 21.26 1.03 21.75
N PRO A 102 21.09 0.17 22.82
CA PRO A 102 20.59 -1.19 22.61
C PRO A 102 19.19 -1.23 21.96
N LEU A 103 18.29 -0.33 22.38
CA LEU A 103 16.92 -0.21 21.84
C LEU A 103 16.95 0.23 20.37
N VAL A 104 17.72 1.28 20.07
CA VAL A 104 17.85 1.79 18.68
C VAL A 104 18.49 0.73 17.78
N LYS A 105 19.47 -0.01 18.27
CA LYS A 105 20.12 -1.09 17.51
C LYS A 105 19.14 -2.24 17.20
N ALA A 106 18.34 -2.66 18.19
CA ALA A 106 17.30 -3.68 17.99
C ALA A 106 16.25 -3.21 16.97
N ALA A 107 15.76 -1.96 17.10
CA ALA A 107 14.83 -1.36 16.16
C ALA A 107 15.42 -1.27 14.74
N ARG A 108 16.73 -0.95 14.60
CA ARG A 108 17.41 -0.90 13.31
C ARG A 108 17.49 -2.28 12.67
N GLY A 109 17.84 -3.32 13.43
CA GLY A 109 17.86 -4.70 12.92
C GLY A 109 16.48 -5.15 12.43
N LEU A 110 15.43 -4.81 13.15
CA LEU A 110 14.06 -5.08 12.73
C LEU A 110 13.68 -4.31 11.46
N TYR A 111 14.01 -3.01 11.41
CA TYR A 111 13.81 -2.18 10.22
C TYR A 111 14.46 -2.79 8.97
N GLU A 112 15.73 -3.18 9.05
CA GLU A 112 16.47 -3.79 7.95
C GLU A 112 15.86 -5.14 7.52
N LYS A 113 15.37 -5.93 8.49
CA LYS A 113 14.67 -7.19 8.21
C LYS A 113 13.37 -6.96 7.44
N LEU A 114 12.56 -5.99 7.87
CA LEU A 114 11.27 -5.65 7.25
C LEU A 114 11.45 -4.99 5.87
N GLN A 115 12.47 -4.13 5.71
CA GLN A 115 12.74 -3.41 4.48
C GLN A 115 13.12 -4.34 3.30
N ARG A 116 13.56 -5.58 3.58
CA ARG A 116 13.81 -6.58 2.54
C ARG A 116 12.54 -7.06 1.85
N ARG A 117 11.38 -6.82 2.45
CA ARG A 117 10.08 -7.32 1.96
C ARG A 117 9.13 -6.20 1.58
N TRP A 118 9.10 -5.11 2.34
CA TRP A 118 8.15 -4.01 2.15
C TRP A 118 8.84 -2.66 2.15
N ASN A 119 8.11 -1.66 1.68
CA ASN A 119 8.49 -0.27 1.89
C ASN A 119 8.21 0.11 3.34
N VAL A 120 9.25 0.42 4.09
CA VAL A 120 9.23 0.66 5.54
C VAL A 120 9.78 2.04 5.85
N SER A 121 9.11 2.79 6.72
CA SER A 121 9.59 4.06 7.23
C SER A 121 10.25 3.90 8.60
N TRP A 122 11.11 4.86 8.92
CA TRP A 122 11.78 4.98 10.22
C TRP A 122 11.48 6.35 10.82
N ASP A 123 10.97 6.41 12.04
CA ASP A 123 10.76 7.68 12.74
C ASP A 123 11.15 7.59 14.22
N GLN A 124 11.99 8.52 14.65
CA GLN A 124 12.44 8.67 16.05
C GLN A 124 12.26 10.10 16.57
N SER A 125 11.48 10.93 15.85
CA SER A 125 11.36 12.36 16.12
C SER A 125 10.13 12.69 16.96
N GLY A 126 10.35 13.25 18.15
CA GLY A 126 9.27 13.68 19.04
C GLY A 126 8.62 12.54 19.84
N ALA A 127 7.49 12.81 20.46
CA ALA A 127 6.73 11.83 21.24
C ALA A 127 6.12 10.75 20.36
N ILE A 128 5.98 9.52 20.91
CA ILE A 128 5.46 8.35 20.16
C ILE A 128 4.07 8.60 19.57
N GLY A 129 3.17 9.24 20.30
CA GLY A 129 1.83 9.56 19.80
C GLY A 129 1.84 10.44 18.54
N ARG A 130 2.78 11.41 18.44
CA ARG A 130 2.94 12.24 17.23
C ARG A 130 3.48 11.44 16.05
N ARG A 131 4.31 10.42 16.31
CA ARG A 131 4.82 9.52 15.26
C ARG A 131 3.72 8.63 14.70
N TYR A 132 2.85 8.10 15.57
CA TYR A 132 1.64 7.40 15.14
C TYR A 132 0.77 8.29 14.26
N ARG A 133 0.52 9.54 14.66
CA ARG A 133 -0.26 10.49 13.86
C ARG A 133 0.33 10.72 12.47
N ARG A 134 1.65 10.95 12.36
CA ARG A 134 2.32 11.11 11.05
C ARG A 134 2.21 9.85 10.19
N ALA A 135 2.31 8.66 10.79
CA ALA A 135 2.12 7.40 10.06
C ALA A 135 0.67 7.24 9.59
N ASP A 136 -0.31 7.58 10.44
CA ASP A 136 -1.73 7.56 10.11
C ASP A 136 -2.07 8.53 8.96
N GLU A 137 -1.54 9.76 9.00
CA GLU A 137 -1.75 10.80 7.98
C GLU A 137 -1.27 10.38 6.59
N VAL A 138 -0.15 9.67 6.48
CA VAL A 138 0.36 9.16 5.19
C VAL A 138 -0.21 7.78 4.82
N GLY A 139 -1.07 7.22 5.66
CA GLY A 139 -1.77 5.97 5.39
C GLY A 139 -0.98 4.71 5.64
N THR A 140 0.06 4.75 6.50
CA THR A 140 0.81 3.55 6.90
C THR A 140 -0.06 2.65 7.79
N PRO A 141 -0.37 1.40 7.38
CA PRO A 141 -1.32 0.57 8.12
C PRO A 141 -0.79 0.05 9.45
N PHE A 142 0.52 -0.15 9.59
CA PHE A 142 1.09 -0.74 10.80
C PHE A 142 2.27 0.07 11.33
N CYS A 143 2.29 0.31 12.64
CA CYS A 143 3.43 0.87 13.35
C CYS A 143 4.01 -0.18 14.29
N VAL A 144 5.32 -0.40 14.23
CA VAL A 144 6.03 -1.32 15.12
C VAL A 144 6.91 -0.53 16.05
N THR A 145 6.60 -0.57 17.35
CA THR A 145 7.35 0.14 18.39
C THR A 145 8.26 -0.83 19.12
N VAL A 146 9.55 -0.50 19.16
CA VAL A 146 10.55 -1.16 19.99
C VAL A 146 10.71 -0.34 21.27
N ASP A 147 10.47 -0.94 22.43
CA ASP A 147 10.42 -0.30 23.74
C ASP A 147 11.40 -0.94 24.73
N PHE A 148 11.32 -0.54 26.02
CA PHE A 148 12.19 -1.06 27.05
C PHE A 148 11.91 -2.54 27.36
N GLU A 149 10.63 -2.93 27.40
CA GLU A 149 10.23 -4.32 27.65
C GLU A 149 10.79 -5.26 26.57
N THR A 150 10.84 -4.79 25.31
CA THR A 150 11.47 -5.52 24.19
C THR A 150 12.91 -5.93 24.50
N ILE A 151 13.67 -5.08 25.21
CA ILE A 151 15.10 -5.30 25.46
C ILE A 151 15.35 -5.97 26.80
N GLU A 152 14.54 -5.66 27.81
CA GLU A 152 14.80 -6.02 29.21
C GLU A 152 13.98 -7.22 29.69
N ASP A 153 12.89 -7.60 28.97
CA ASP A 153 11.93 -8.60 29.45
C ASP A 153 11.55 -9.63 28.38
N ASP A 154 10.62 -9.30 27.49
CA ASP A 154 9.89 -10.30 26.67
C ASP A 154 10.42 -10.52 25.26
N GLY A 155 11.33 -9.67 24.78
CA GLY A 155 11.82 -9.71 23.40
C GLY A 155 10.74 -9.42 22.34
N ALA A 156 9.55 -8.95 22.77
CA ALA A 156 8.44 -8.65 21.89
C ALA A 156 8.39 -7.15 21.55
N VAL A 157 7.73 -6.81 20.47
CA VAL A 157 7.49 -5.43 20.04
C VAL A 157 6.00 -5.14 20.03
N THR A 158 5.63 -3.88 20.15
CA THR A 158 4.24 -3.46 20.04
C THR A 158 3.92 -3.17 18.58
N VAL A 159 2.97 -3.91 18.01
CA VAL A 159 2.40 -3.65 16.68
C VAL A 159 1.07 -2.95 16.87
N ARG A 160 0.95 -1.73 16.29
CA ARG A 160 -0.28 -0.94 16.31
C ARG A 160 -0.91 -0.95 14.91
N ASP A 161 -2.18 -1.28 14.87
CA ASP A 161 -3.02 -1.12 13.68
C ASP A 161 -3.52 0.33 13.56
N ARG A 162 -3.49 0.90 12.34
CA ARG A 162 -3.90 2.27 12.06
C ARG A 162 -5.41 2.48 12.26
N ASP A 163 -6.22 1.54 11.75
CA ASP A 163 -7.67 1.75 11.66
C ASP A 163 -8.36 1.50 13.01
N SER A 164 -8.05 0.40 13.67
CA SER A 164 -8.59 0.08 15.00
C SER A 164 -7.87 0.81 16.14
N THR A 165 -6.64 1.27 15.91
CA THR A 165 -5.70 1.79 16.92
C THR A 165 -5.29 0.78 18.00
N GLU A 166 -5.72 -0.47 17.87
CA GLU A 166 -5.35 -1.54 18.76
C GLU A 166 -3.85 -1.85 18.70
N GLN A 167 -3.32 -2.27 19.83
CA GLN A 167 -1.92 -2.60 19.98
C GLN A 167 -1.78 -4.02 20.52
N VAL A 168 -0.93 -4.80 19.87
CA VAL A 168 -0.63 -6.19 20.27
C VAL A 168 0.86 -6.37 20.46
N ARG A 169 1.25 -7.21 21.43
CA ARG A 169 2.64 -7.61 21.65
C ARG A 169 2.96 -8.82 20.78
N ILE A 170 3.97 -8.72 19.93
CA ILE A 170 4.41 -9.78 19.01
C ILE A 170 5.90 -10.03 19.24
N PRO A 171 6.35 -11.28 19.45
CA PRO A 171 7.78 -11.62 19.49
C PRO A 171 8.50 -11.09 18.25
N MET A 172 9.70 -10.53 18.43
CA MET A 172 10.41 -9.83 17.34
C MET A 172 10.70 -10.72 16.12
N ASP A 173 10.88 -12.01 16.32
CA ASP A 173 11.08 -13.00 15.24
C ASP A 173 9.78 -13.35 14.51
N GLU A 174 8.62 -13.20 15.13
CA GLU A 174 7.29 -13.46 14.58
C GLU A 174 6.68 -12.23 13.86
N VAL A 175 7.27 -11.05 13.97
CA VAL A 175 6.74 -9.82 13.35
C VAL A 175 6.57 -9.95 11.84
N VAL A 176 7.55 -10.58 11.14
CA VAL A 176 7.46 -10.75 9.69
C VAL A 176 6.31 -11.69 9.29
N PRO A 177 6.16 -12.91 9.86
CA PRO A 177 4.99 -13.75 9.59
C PRO A 177 3.67 -13.07 9.92
N TYR A 178 3.59 -12.38 11.07
CA TYR A 178 2.40 -11.66 11.47
C TYR A 178 1.98 -10.60 10.46
N LEU A 179 2.91 -9.70 10.11
CA LEU A 179 2.65 -8.64 9.13
C LEU A 179 2.38 -9.18 7.72
N SER A 180 3.02 -10.31 7.33
CA SER A 180 2.73 -10.96 6.04
C SER A 180 1.28 -11.39 5.93
N LYS A 181 0.74 -11.96 6.99
CA LYS A 181 -0.67 -12.36 7.03
C LYS A 181 -1.59 -11.15 6.91
N MET A 182 -1.23 -10.02 7.52
CA MET A 182 -2.05 -8.82 7.54
C MET A 182 -1.94 -7.98 6.25
N ILE A 183 -0.78 -8.01 5.57
CA ILE A 183 -0.52 -7.20 4.37
C ILE A 183 -0.77 -7.99 3.09
N ASP A 184 -0.22 -9.19 3.00
CA ASP A 184 -0.18 -10.02 1.79
C ASP A 184 -1.34 -11.01 1.72
N GLY A 185 -2.04 -11.25 2.83
CA GLY A 185 -3.18 -12.16 2.94
C GLY A 185 -4.52 -11.58 2.46
N TYR A 186 -4.49 -10.34 1.95
CA TYR A 186 -5.65 -9.66 1.37
C TYR A 186 -5.73 -9.88 -0.14
#